data_84330a0090a81e4a84db55ae1555702f
#
_entry.id   84330a0090a81e4a84db55ae1555702f
#
_cell.length_a   1.000
_cell.length_b   1.000
_cell.length_c   1.000
_cell.angle_alpha   90.00
_cell.angle_beta   90.00
_cell.angle_gamma   90.00
#
_symmetry.space_group_name_H-M   'P 1'
#
loop_
_entity.id
_entity.type
_entity.pdbx_description
1 polymer ?
#
loop_
_entity_poly.entity_id
_entity_poly.type
_entity_poly.pdbx_seq_one_letter_code
_entity_poly.pdbx_strand_id
1 'polypeptide(L)'
;MRLVVIGVNHKTAPVALRERLAFGNDDLTAAHSQLKRFTDGSVIVSTCNRTEIYALVPQSYSTPASVNHLATAANEQRYRKVNDSNTARVGITPAVMNEHINKIKSWLAAFKQLPLAEIESYLYIHRDTQAITHWLRVAAGLDSMILGEPQILGQIKRSVHLAQDEHALSSQLSWVVDQVFAAAKRVRNETQVGAQAVSLGFAAAKLATQIFDDLANRTLLIVAAGEMNRLVATHIAGLGVGRIIICNRSPERAESLAAELRQPGRSVEIRSLQALPEVLGEADIVSSCSGSMDILIDKTMTVQALKRRRYQPILLIDLAVPRDIDANISRMDDVYLYSVDDLQHVIAGNLEQRRQAAVDAELLVSQLVVEMERNFQVRQVGRDIEQYRTRTHDQVDKLLHESIARLQHDDADPEDIIIELSRRLTQTLTHAPSKLMRKAAREGDSELLDFVVSGLHDAYRRR
;
A
#
# COMPACT_ATOMS: atom_id res chain seq x y z
N MET A 1 -13.27 -10.01 2.28
CA MET A 1 -12.75 -8.63 2.19
C MET A 1 -12.83 -8.21 0.73
N ARG A 2 -12.74 -6.91 0.40
CA ARG A 2 -12.91 -6.38 -0.98
C ARG A 2 -11.66 -5.65 -1.46
N LEU A 3 -10.51 -6.07 -0.97
CA LEU A 3 -9.22 -5.47 -1.32
C LEU A 3 -8.68 -6.07 -2.61
N VAL A 4 -8.21 -5.23 -3.51
CA VAL A 4 -7.44 -5.63 -4.69
C VAL A 4 -6.11 -4.89 -4.71
N VAL A 5 -5.09 -5.56 -5.22
CA VAL A 5 -3.79 -4.97 -5.56
C VAL A 5 -3.54 -5.22 -7.05
N ILE A 6 -3.24 -4.17 -7.78
CA ILE A 6 -2.87 -4.23 -9.19
C ILE A 6 -1.57 -3.46 -9.35
N GLY A 7 -0.57 -4.09 -9.95
CA GLY A 7 0.71 -3.42 -10.09
C GLY A 7 1.73 -4.16 -10.93
N VAL A 8 2.88 -3.52 -11.04
CA VAL A 8 4.10 -4.07 -11.63
C VAL A 8 5.24 -3.94 -10.63
N ASN A 9 6.20 -4.85 -10.69
CA ASN A 9 7.43 -4.75 -9.93
C ASN A 9 8.64 -5.22 -10.74
N HIS A 10 9.81 -5.20 -10.13
CA HIS A 10 11.08 -5.61 -10.75
C HIS A 10 11.10 -7.06 -11.25
N LYS A 11 10.21 -7.93 -10.76
CA LYS A 11 10.09 -9.34 -11.19
C LYS A 11 9.22 -9.48 -12.42
N THR A 12 8.24 -8.59 -12.60
CA THR A 12 7.23 -8.72 -13.65
C THR A 12 7.49 -7.79 -14.83
N ALA A 13 8.16 -6.65 -14.63
CA ALA A 13 8.33 -5.63 -15.66
C ALA A 13 9.77 -5.12 -15.76
N PRO A 14 10.29 -4.93 -16.97
CA PRO A 14 11.60 -4.31 -17.20
C PRO A 14 11.61 -2.85 -16.72
N VAL A 15 12.82 -2.31 -16.46
CA VAL A 15 13.01 -0.94 -15.97
C VAL A 15 12.28 0.09 -16.83
N ALA A 16 12.46 0.03 -18.15
CA ALA A 16 11.84 0.97 -19.09
C ALA A 16 10.30 1.05 -18.99
N LEU A 17 9.64 -0.08 -18.68
CA LEU A 17 8.19 -0.08 -18.47
C LEU A 17 7.82 0.44 -17.08
N ARG A 18 8.62 0.10 -16.05
CA ARG A 18 8.42 0.62 -14.68
C ARG A 18 8.53 2.14 -14.64
N GLU A 19 9.50 2.70 -15.40
CA GLU A 19 9.68 4.14 -15.56
C GLU A 19 8.43 4.82 -16.13
N ARG A 20 7.83 4.25 -17.18
CA ARG A 20 6.61 4.79 -17.80
C ARG A 20 5.38 4.69 -16.90
N LEU A 21 5.34 3.69 -16.00
CA LEU A 21 4.24 3.47 -15.07
C LEU A 21 4.44 4.18 -13.71
N ALA A 22 5.63 4.73 -13.43
CA ALA A 22 5.93 5.43 -12.19
C ALA A 22 5.06 6.69 -12.04
N PHE A 23 4.65 7.00 -10.79
CA PHE A 23 3.90 8.22 -10.46
C PHE A 23 4.86 9.24 -9.84
N GLY A 24 4.94 10.42 -10.43
CA GLY A 24 5.53 11.60 -9.81
C GLY A 24 4.61 12.17 -8.72
N ASN A 25 5.15 13.02 -7.85
CA ASN A 25 4.35 13.64 -6.78
C ASN A 25 3.16 14.44 -7.32
N ASP A 26 3.32 15.12 -8.44
CA ASP A 26 2.27 15.94 -9.07
C ASP A 26 1.14 15.08 -9.69
N ASP A 27 1.47 13.87 -10.12
CA ASP A 27 0.50 12.91 -10.67
C ASP A 27 -0.42 12.33 -9.60
N LEU A 28 0.08 12.15 -8.37
CA LEU A 28 -0.60 11.36 -7.34
C LEU A 28 -1.91 11.99 -6.88
N THR A 29 -1.97 13.33 -6.75
CA THR A 29 -3.20 14.06 -6.41
C THR A 29 -4.29 13.83 -7.45
N ALA A 30 -3.96 13.99 -8.74
CA ALA A 30 -4.89 13.74 -9.83
C ALA A 30 -5.32 12.27 -9.90
N ALA A 31 -4.39 11.35 -9.69
CA ALA A 31 -4.64 9.91 -9.68
C ALA A 31 -5.62 9.50 -8.58
N HIS A 32 -5.41 9.96 -7.33
CA HIS A 32 -6.31 9.69 -6.22
C HIS A 32 -7.71 10.27 -6.44
N SER A 33 -7.79 11.51 -6.98
CA SER A 33 -9.07 12.14 -7.31
C SER A 33 -9.88 11.34 -8.34
N GLN A 34 -9.21 10.73 -9.33
CA GLN A 34 -9.87 9.91 -10.33
C GLN A 34 -10.28 8.53 -9.79
N LEU A 35 -9.42 7.86 -9.00
CA LEU A 35 -9.71 6.54 -8.41
C LEU A 35 -10.91 6.57 -7.46
N LYS A 36 -11.13 7.67 -6.72
CA LYS A 36 -12.30 7.85 -5.84
C LYS A 36 -13.64 7.67 -6.55
N ARG A 37 -13.70 7.88 -7.87
CA ARG A 37 -14.94 7.77 -8.63
C ARG A 37 -15.48 6.34 -8.72
N PHE A 38 -14.61 5.34 -8.51
CA PHE A 38 -14.97 3.93 -8.69
C PHE A 38 -14.32 2.98 -7.67
N THR A 39 -13.73 3.52 -6.60
CA THR A 39 -13.20 2.75 -5.46
C THR A 39 -13.70 3.33 -4.13
N ASP A 40 -13.85 2.48 -3.10
CA ASP A 40 -14.16 2.90 -1.72
C ASP A 40 -12.91 3.36 -0.95
N GLY A 41 -11.83 3.57 -1.65
CA GLY A 41 -10.55 4.04 -1.14
C GLY A 41 -9.40 3.39 -1.89
N SER A 42 -8.28 4.13 -1.99
CA SER A 42 -7.09 3.65 -2.68
C SER A 42 -5.80 4.23 -2.10
N VAL A 43 -4.73 3.45 -2.21
CA VAL A 43 -3.34 3.87 -1.96
C VAL A 43 -2.52 3.53 -3.18
N ILE A 44 -1.72 4.47 -3.69
CA ILE A 44 -0.78 4.26 -4.78
C ILE A 44 0.62 4.22 -4.18
N VAL A 45 1.31 3.09 -4.30
CA VAL A 45 2.71 2.92 -3.92
C VAL A 45 3.55 2.93 -5.18
N SER A 46 4.30 4.00 -5.40
CA SER A 46 5.23 4.14 -6.52
C SER A 46 6.65 4.36 -5.97
N THR A 47 7.54 3.43 -6.29
CA THR A 47 8.95 3.42 -5.85
C THR A 47 9.85 3.05 -7.03
N CYS A 48 11.17 3.03 -6.86
CA CYS A 48 12.10 2.56 -7.89
C CYS A 48 11.81 1.11 -8.35
N ASN A 49 11.18 0.28 -7.51
CA ASN A 49 11.04 -1.15 -7.75
C ASN A 49 9.62 -1.61 -8.05
N ARG A 50 8.61 -0.77 -7.80
CA ARG A 50 7.20 -1.12 -7.98
C ARG A 50 6.30 0.08 -8.18
N THR A 51 5.25 -0.14 -8.93
CA THR A 51 4.06 0.71 -8.97
C THR A 51 2.85 -0.16 -8.70
N GLU A 52 2.17 0.09 -7.58
CA GLU A 52 1.05 -0.72 -7.09
C GLU A 52 -0.11 0.16 -6.68
N ILE A 53 -1.31 -0.25 -7.03
CA ILE A 53 -2.57 0.37 -6.64
C ILE A 53 -3.29 -0.60 -5.70
N TYR A 54 -3.42 -0.22 -4.44
CA TYR A 54 -4.21 -0.91 -3.42
C TYR A 54 -5.57 -0.25 -3.36
N ALA A 55 -6.64 -0.96 -3.66
CA ALA A 55 -7.97 -0.38 -3.74
C ALA A 55 -9.03 -1.27 -3.08
N LEU A 56 -10.01 -0.64 -2.44
CA LEU A 56 -11.23 -1.30 -1.99
C LEU A 56 -12.32 -1.18 -3.06
N VAL A 57 -12.88 -2.32 -3.45
CA VAL A 57 -14.02 -2.38 -4.35
C VAL A 57 -15.27 -1.92 -3.60
N PRO A 58 -16.09 -1.03 -4.17
CA PRO A 58 -17.32 -0.53 -3.53
C PRO A 58 -18.30 -1.63 -3.14
N GLN A 59 -19.02 -1.43 -2.02
CA GLN A 59 -20.01 -2.38 -1.52
C GLN A 59 -21.36 -2.25 -2.22
N SER A 60 -21.69 -1.06 -2.69
CA SER A 60 -22.97 -0.78 -3.35
C SER A 60 -22.83 -0.94 -4.86
N TYR A 61 -23.40 -2.00 -5.38
CA TYR A 61 -23.82 -2.06 -6.77
C TYR A 61 -25.34 -1.94 -6.83
N SER A 62 -25.81 -0.78 -7.26
CA SER A 62 -27.08 -0.72 -7.94
C SER A 62 -26.96 -1.57 -9.20
N THR A 63 -27.84 -2.57 -9.35
CA THR A 63 -28.04 -3.34 -10.58
C THR A 63 -27.94 -2.41 -11.80
N PRO A 64 -27.27 -2.83 -12.87
CA PRO A 64 -27.23 -2.04 -14.09
C PRO A 64 -28.66 -1.72 -14.55
N ALA A 65 -28.92 -0.48 -14.91
CA ALA A 65 -30.21 0.02 -15.40
C ALA A 65 -30.68 -0.64 -16.71
N SER A 66 -30.07 -1.73 -17.15
CA SER A 66 -30.35 -2.42 -18.41
C SER A 66 -31.40 -3.55 -18.32
N VAL A 67 -32.04 -3.77 -17.15
CA VAL A 67 -33.12 -4.77 -17.02
C VAL A 67 -34.52 -4.12 -16.85
N ASN A 68 -34.63 -2.79 -16.87
CA ASN A 68 -35.86 -2.09 -16.50
C ASN A 68 -36.69 -1.59 -17.72
N HIS A 69 -36.71 -2.29 -18.84
CA HIS A 69 -37.63 -1.88 -19.93
C HIS A 69 -38.95 -2.66 -20.03
N LEU A 70 -39.33 -3.50 -19.08
CA LEU A 70 -40.61 -4.23 -19.13
C LEU A 70 -41.28 -4.44 -17.76
N ALA A 71 -41.16 -3.52 -16.80
CA ALA A 71 -41.93 -3.60 -15.55
C ALA A 71 -42.88 -2.41 -15.42
N THR A 72 -44.19 -2.67 -15.46
CA THR A 72 -45.23 -1.67 -15.19
C THR A 72 -45.23 -1.26 -13.72
N ALA A 73 -45.63 -0.02 -13.43
CA ALA A 73 -45.58 0.66 -12.12
C ALA A 73 -46.22 -0.14 -10.94
N ALA A 74 -47.06 -1.12 -11.20
CA ALA A 74 -47.68 -1.98 -10.18
C ALA A 74 -46.69 -3.04 -9.60
N ASN A 75 -45.60 -3.36 -10.30
CA ASN A 75 -44.58 -4.30 -9.84
C ASN A 75 -43.46 -3.63 -9.01
N GLU A 76 -43.22 -2.33 -9.16
CA GLU A 76 -42.16 -1.62 -8.41
C GLU A 76 -42.42 -1.58 -6.89
N GLN A 77 -43.68 -1.43 -6.47
CA GLN A 77 -44.03 -1.43 -5.04
C GLN A 77 -43.92 -2.83 -4.40
N ARG A 78 -44.13 -3.89 -5.17
CA ARG A 78 -43.92 -5.27 -4.70
C ARG A 78 -42.44 -5.63 -4.63
N TYR A 79 -41.64 -5.17 -5.56
CA TYR A 79 -40.16 -5.39 -5.55
C TYR A 79 -39.46 -4.58 -4.46
N ARG A 80 -39.88 -3.35 -4.15
CA ARG A 80 -39.37 -2.60 -3.00
C ARG A 80 -39.66 -3.29 -1.67
N LYS A 81 -40.83 -3.85 -1.48
CA LYS A 81 -41.17 -4.59 -0.24
C LYS A 81 -40.45 -5.93 -0.07
N VAL A 82 -40.00 -6.56 -1.14
CA VAL A 82 -39.25 -7.83 -1.08
C VAL A 82 -37.74 -7.58 -0.88
N ASN A 83 -37.21 -6.51 -1.41
CA ASN A 83 -35.78 -6.17 -1.23
C ASN A 83 -35.42 -5.62 0.15
N ASP A 84 -36.36 -5.01 0.89
CA ASP A 84 -36.13 -4.56 2.27
C ASP A 84 -36.01 -5.70 3.31
N SER A 85 -36.35 -6.91 2.94
CA SER A 85 -36.31 -8.06 3.86
C SER A 85 -35.20 -9.07 3.60
N ASN A 86 -34.37 -8.89 2.57
CA ASN A 86 -33.33 -9.86 2.19
C ASN A 86 -31.97 -9.19 1.94
N THR A 87 -31.48 -8.36 2.87
CA THR A 87 -30.05 -8.01 2.94
C THR A 87 -29.27 -9.19 3.52
N ALA A 88 -29.35 -10.35 2.87
CA ALA A 88 -28.31 -11.34 3.00
C ALA A 88 -26.98 -10.67 2.61
N ARG A 89 -25.90 -10.92 3.34
CA ARG A 89 -24.53 -10.54 2.98
C ARG A 89 -24.24 -11.05 1.56
N VAL A 90 -24.61 -10.28 0.54
CA VAL A 90 -24.19 -10.57 -0.82
C VAL A 90 -22.72 -10.16 -0.87
N GLY A 91 -21.85 -11.13 -0.62
CA GLY A 91 -20.43 -10.98 -0.91
C GLY A 91 -20.30 -10.49 -2.36
N ILE A 92 -19.33 -9.62 -2.64
CA ILE A 92 -19.08 -9.19 -4.01
C ILE A 92 -18.86 -10.43 -4.86
N THR A 93 -19.64 -10.58 -5.91
CA THR A 93 -19.49 -11.73 -6.81
C THR A 93 -18.14 -11.63 -7.55
N PRO A 94 -17.55 -12.75 -7.95
CA PRO A 94 -16.32 -12.75 -8.75
C PRO A 94 -16.44 -11.89 -10.04
N ALA A 95 -17.63 -11.81 -10.61
CA ALA A 95 -17.90 -10.98 -11.79
C ALA A 95 -17.74 -9.48 -11.50
N VAL A 96 -18.31 -8.99 -10.40
CA VAL A 96 -18.22 -7.60 -9.96
C VAL A 96 -16.76 -7.25 -9.61
N MET A 97 -16.05 -8.14 -8.93
CA MET A 97 -14.63 -7.96 -8.62
C MET A 97 -13.80 -7.83 -9.91
N ASN A 98 -14.05 -8.70 -10.91
CA ASN A 98 -13.37 -8.64 -12.20
C ASN A 98 -13.66 -7.34 -12.96
N GLU A 99 -14.90 -6.86 -12.93
CA GLU A 99 -15.28 -5.60 -13.56
C GLU A 99 -14.47 -4.41 -12.98
N HIS A 100 -14.37 -4.33 -11.65
CA HIS A 100 -13.56 -3.29 -11.00
C HIS A 100 -12.08 -3.41 -11.30
N ILE A 101 -11.53 -4.61 -11.29
CA ILE A 101 -10.14 -4.86 -11.69
C ILE A 101 -9.91 -4.34 -13.11
N ASN A 102 -10.80 -4.63 -14.05
CA ASN A 102 -10.68 -4.16 -15.43
C ASN A 102 -10.81 -2.62 -15.53
N LYS A 103 -11.68 -2.01 -14.71
CA LYS A 103 -11.77 -0.53 -14.62
C LYS A 103 -10.46 0.09 -14.15
N ILE A 104 -9.83 -0.46 -13.10
CA ILE A 104 -8.54 0.04 -12.59
C ILE A 104 -7.43 -0.15 -13.62
N LYS A 105 -7.37 -1.31 -14.30
CA LYS A 105 -6.39 -1.58 -15.39
C LYS A 105 -6.54 -0.57 -16.53
N SER A 106 -7.76 -0.38 -17.02
CA SER A 106 -8.06 0.56 -18.10
C SER A 106 -7.77 2.00 -17.69
N TRP A 107 -8.08 2.36 -16.43
CA TRP A 107 -7.75 3.67 -15.90
C TRP A 107 -6.23 3.88 -15.84
N LEU A 108 -5.46 2.90 -15.33
CA LEU A 108 -4.00 3.00 -15.24
C LEU A 108 -3.38 3.20 -16.64
N ALA A 109 -3.83 2.43 -17.62
CA ALA A 109 -3.38 2.53 -19.01
C ALA A 109 -3.67 3.93 -19.59
N ALA A 110 -4.90 4.41 -19.42
CA ALA A 110 -5.32 5.73 -19.89
C ALA A 110 -4.57 6.87 -19.17
N PHE A 111 -4.41 6.77 -17.84
CA PHE A 111 -3.70 7.78 -17.03
C PHE A 111 -2.24 7.92 -17.45
N LYS A 112 -1.58 6.81 -17.75
CA LYS A 112 -0.19 6.76 -18.21
C LYS A 112 -0.03 6.87 -19.72
N GLN A 113 -1.11 7.10 -20.44
CA GLN A 113 -1.15 7.23 -21.91
C GLN A 113 -0.48 6.03 -22.62
N LEU A 114 -0.75 4.81 -22.11
CA LEU A 114 -0.23 3.55 -22.63
C LEU A 114 -1.36 2.68 -23.15
N PRO A 115 -1.17 1.94 -24.26
CA PRO A 115 -2.12 0.90 -24.65
C PRO A 115 -2.21 -0.18 -23.57
N LEU A 116 -3.43 -0.58 -23.18
CA LEU A 116 -3.62 -1.63 -22.17
C LEU A 116 -2.91 -2.94 -22.56
N ALA A 117 -2.94 -3.30 -23.82
CA ALA A 117 -2.28 -4.50 -24.33
C ALA A 117 -0.75 -4.51 -24.12
N GLU A 118 -0.12 -3.33 -24.03
CA GLU A 118 1.33 -3.21 -23.79
C GLU A 118 1.68 -3.51 -22.33
N ILE A 119 0.79 -3.20 -21.39
CA ILE A 119 1.08 -3.32 -19.97
C ILE A 119 0.42 -4.55 -19.31
N GLU A 120 -0.65 -5.09 -19.90
CA GLU A 120 -1.50 -6.10 -19.27
C GLU A 120 -0.75 -7.38 -18.87
N SER A 121 0.18 -7.86 -19.71
CA SER A 121 0.97 -9.06 -19.44
C SER A 121 1.97 -8.90 -18.28
N TYR A 122 2.29 -7.68 -17.90
CA TYR A 122 3.22 -7.37 -16.82
C TYR A 122 2.50 -7.08 -15.48
N LEU A 123 1.17 -6.84 -15.53
CA LEU A 123 0.37 -6.56 -14.35
C LEU A 123 0.07 -7.83 -13.57
N TYR A 124 0.44 -7.86 -12.30
CA TYR A 124 -0.09 -8.85 -11.36
C TYR A 124 -1.31 -8.32 -10.62
N ILE A 125 -2.14 -9.25 -10.19
CA ILE A 125 -3.40 -8.95 -9.49
C ILE A 125 -3.51 -9.87 -8.28
N HIS A 126 -3.64 -9.28 -7.10
CA HIS A 126 -3.95 -10.00 -5.87
C HIS A 126 -5.31 -9.54 -5.34
N ARG A 127 -6.06 -10.46 -4.72
CA ARG A 127 -7.42 -10.23 -4.23
C ARG A 127 -7.54 -10.66 -2.79
N ASP A 128 -8.33 -9.93 -2.02
CA ASP A 128 -8.72 -10.26 -0.66
C ASP A 128 -7.53 -10.68 0.22
N THR A 129 -7.50 -11.92 0.70
CA THR A 129 -6.39 -12.47 1.51
C THR A 129 -5.05 -12.38 0.82
N GLN A 130 -5.00 -12.68 -0.49
CA GLN A 130 -3.76 -12.56 -1.26
C GLN A 130 -3.27 -11.11 -1.34
N ALA A 131 -4.20 -10.16 -1.44
CA ALA A 131 -3.87 -8.74 -1.46
C ALA A 131 -3.27 -8.27 -0.12
N ILE A 132 -3.83 -8.73 1.01
CA ILE A 132 -3.28 -8.45 2.34
C ILE A 132 -1.91 -9.10 2.49
N THR A 133 -1.79 -10.37 2.15
CA THR A 133 -0.53 -11.12 2.22
C THR A 133 0.55 -10.40 1.41
N HIS A 134 0.23 -10.00 0.19
CA HIS A 134 1.15 -9.26 -0.66
C HIS A 134 1.54 -7.91 -0.03
N TRP A 135 0.58 -7.12 0.45
CA TRP A 135 0.86 -5.84 1.08
C TRP A 135 1.75 -5.98 2.31
N LEU A 136 1.46 -6.97 3.16
CA LEU A 136 2.27 -7.26 4.34
C LEU A 136 3.70 -7.67 3.96
N ARG A 137 3.86 -8.55 2.96
CA ARG A 137 5.18 -8.95 2.43
C ARG A 137 5.98 -7.76 1.91
N VAL A 138 5.32 -6.86 1.15
CA VAL A 138 5.96 -5.62 0.67
C VAL A 138 6.36 -4.73 1.83
N ALA A 139 5.45 -4.47 2.78
CA ALA A 139 5.71 -3.61 3.94
C ALA A 139 6.80 -4.16 4.88
N ALA A 140 6.89 -5.48 5.00
CA ALA A 140 7.95 -6.15 5.76
C ALA A 140 9.30 -6.19 5.02
N GLY A 141 9.33 -5.88 3.69
CA GLY A 141 10.52 -5.94 2.85
C GLY A 141 10.81 -7.33 2.30
N LEU A 142 9.86 -8.27 2.36
CA LEU A 142 10.04 -9.63 1.84
C LEU A 142 9.92 -9.71 0.33
N ASP A 143 9.20 -8.76 -0.28
CA ASP A 143 9.09 -8.63 -1.73
C ASP A 143 9.93 -7.47 -2.29
N SER A 144 10.86 -6.96 -1.51
CA SER A 144 11.84 -5.96 -1.97
C SER A 144 12.96 -6.63 -2.75
N MET A 145 13.64 -5.85 -3.60
CA MET A 145 14.84 -6.30 -4.30
C MET A 145 15.91 -6.80 -3.33
N ILE A 146 16.03 -6.11 -2.21
CA ILE A 146 16.88 -6.50 -1.09
C ILE A 146 15.98 -6.93 0.05
N LEU A 147 16.11 -8.18 0.47
CA LEU A 147 15.30 -8.73 1.55
C LEU A 147 15.48 -7.88 2.83
N GLY A 148 14.35 -7.44 3.39
CA GLY A 148 14.33 -6.68 4.64
C GLY A 148 14.73 -5.21 4.52
N GLU A 149 14.76 -4.63 3.32
CA GLU A 149 15.11 -3.22 3.11
C GLU A 149 14.32 -2.31 4.06
N PRO A 150 15.02 -1.48 4.89
CA PRO A 150 14.34 -0.68 5.91
C PRO A 150 13.45 0.42 5.33
N GLN A 151 13.73 0.86 4.10
CA GLN A 151 13.11 2.04 3.50
C GLN A 151 11.70 1.80 2.97
N ILE A 152 11.38 0.57 2.53
CA ILE A 152 10.07 0.28 1.90
C ILE A 152 8.89 0.63 2.81
N LEU A 153 8.99 0.33 4.11
CA LEU A 153 7.93 0.67 5.07
C LEU A 153 7.75 2.19 5.18
N GLY A 154 8.86 2.96 5.16
CA GLY A 154 8.83 4.42 5.14
C GLY A 154 8.19 4.96 3.86
N GLN A 155 8.50 4.38 2.71
CA GLN A 155 7.91 4.76 1.42
C GLN A 155 6.40 4.50 1.40
N ILE A 156 5.95 3.32 1.86
CA ILE A 156 4.52 3.00 1.96
C ILE A 156 3.80 3.95 2.91
N LYS A 157 4.40 4.30 4.07
CA LYS A 157 3.83 5.29 4.98
C LYS A 157 3.61 6.65 4.32
N ARG A 158 4.60 7.13 3.52
CA ARG A 158 4.44 8.38 2.77
C ARG A 158 3.30 8.31 1.75
N SER A 159 3.19 7.18 1.02
CA SER A 159 2.07 6.95 0.09
C SER A 159 0.71 6.95 0.79
N VAL A 160 0.64 6.37 1.99
CA VAL A 160 -0.58 6.37 2.81
C VAL A 160 -0.92 7.77 3.29
N HIS A 161 0.06 8.55 3.78
CA HIS A 161 -0.18 9.94 4.19
C HIS A 161 -0.70 10.80 3.04
N LEU A 162 -0.11 10.66 1.85
CA LEU A 162 -0.61 11.37 0.68
C LEU A 162 -2.06 10.97 0.35
N ALA A 163 -2.39 9.67 0.41
CA ALA A 163 -3.75 9.20 0.20
C ALA A 163 -4.73 9.72 1.29
N GLN A 164 -4.26 9.95 2.53
CA GLN A 164 -5.03 10.58 3.61
C GLN A 164 -5.28 12.06 3.31
N ASP A 165 -4.25 12.81 2.96
CA ASP A 165 -4.34 14.24 2.63
C ASP A 165 -5.30 14.47 1.46
N GLU A 166 -5.28 13.57 0.49
CA GLU A 166 -6.19 13.56 -0.64
C GLU A 166 -7.59 13.00 -0.31
N HIS A 167 -7.88 12.65 0.95
CA HIS A 167 -9.13 12.00 1.36
C HIS A 167 -9.48 10.76 0.54
N ALA A 168 -8.47 9.99 0.11
CA ALA A 168 -8.63 8.78 -0.68
C ALA A 168 -8.74 7.51 0.19
N LEU A 169 -8.67 7.62 1.53
CA LEU A 169 -8.81 6.51 2.45
C LEU A 169 -10.20 6.45 3.06
N SER A 170 -10.89 5.34 2.88
CA SER A 170 -12.08 5.01 3.69
C SER A 170 -11.66 4.49 5.08
N SER A 171 -12.58 4.52 6.04
CA SER A 171 -12.34 3.97 7.40
C SER A 171 -11.97 2.48 7.38
N GLN A 172 -12.43 1.74 6.38
CA GLN A 172 -12.09 0.33 6.20
C GLN A 172 -10.66 0.17 5.67
N LEU A 173 -10.23 0.97 4.68
CA LEU A 173 -8.87 0.91 4.14
C LEU A 173 -7.86 1.41 5.17
N SER A 174 -8.17 2.47 5.92
CA SER A 174 -7.34 2.95 7.04
C SER A 174 -7.08 1.85 8.07
N TRP A 175 -8.13 1.12 8.47
CA TRP A 175 -7.97 -0.01 9.38
C TRP A 175 -7.05 -1.10 8.81
N VAL A 176 -7.18 -1.45 7.52
CA VAL A 176 -6.29 -2.44 6.86
C VAL A 176 -4.85 -1.95 6.89
N VAL A 177 -4.61 -0.68 6.57
CA VAL A 177 -3.28 -0.05 6.61
C VAL A 177 -2.66 -0.17 8.00
N ASP A 178 -3.42 0.17 9.05
CA ASP A 178 -2.94 0.08 10.44
C ASP A 178 -2.55 -1.35 10.82
N GLN A 179 -3.37 -2.34 10.43
CA GLN A 179 -3.06 -3.76 10.67
C GLN A 179 -1.81 -4.20 9.90
N VAL A 180 -1.67 -3.81 8.63
CA VAL A 180 -0.48 -4.10 7.81
C VAL A 180 0.77 -3.49 8.43
N PHE A 181 0.72 -2.23 8.89
CA PHE A 181 1.88 -1.59 9.52
C PHE A 181 2.27 -2.24 10.85
N ALA A 182 1.30 -2.59 11.68
CA ALA A 182 1.56 -3.30 12.94
C ALA A 182 2.19 -4.67 12.67
N ALA A 183 1.62 -5.44 11.73
CA ALA A 183 2.11 -6.74 11.35
C ALA A 183 3.51 -6.68 10.70
N ALA A 184 3.76 -5.72 9.78
CA ALA A 184 5.06 -5.54 9.16
C ALA A 184 6.15 -5.20 10.18
N LYS A 185 5.84 -4.37 11.19
CA LYS A 185 6.76 -4.08 12.28
C LYS A 185 7.07 -5.33 13.10
N ARG A 186 6.07 -6.19 13.38
CA ARG A 186 6.27 -7.48 14.07
C ARG A 186 7.17 -8.40 13.25
N VAL A 187 6.90 -8.61 11.96
CA VAL A 187 7.75 -9.44 11.09
C VAL A 187 9.19 -8.98 11.14
N ARG A 188 9.44 -7.68 11.02
CA ARG A 188 10.80 -7.12 11.03
C ARG A 188 11.52 -7.25 12.37
N ASN A 189 10.80 -7.17 13.49
CA ASN A 189 11.38 -7.23 14.83
C ASN A 189 11.51 -8.67 15.35
N GLU A 190 10.58 -9.56 15.01
CA GLU A 190 10.51 -10.93 15.51
C GLU A 190 11.29 -11.91 14.62
N THR A 191 11.74 -11.47 13.42
CA THR A 191 12.55 -12.28 12.51
C THR A 191 13.85 -11.58 12.13
N GLN A 192 14.82 -12.34 11.61
CA GLN A 192 16.12 -11.82 11.19
C GLN A 192 16.07 -11.00 9.88
N VAL A 193 14.90 -10.85 9.27
CA VAL A 193 14.75 -10.09 8.01
C VAL A 193 15.18 -8.64 8.18
N GLY A 194 14.85 -8.02 9.32
CA GLY A 194 15.27 -6.64 9.61
C GLY A 194 16.77 -6.47 9.86
N ALA A 195 17.43 -7.49 10.40
CA ALA A 195 18.85 -7.46 10.75
C ALA A 195 19.77 -7.75 9.54
N GLN A 196 19.27 -8.44 8.52
CA GLN A 196 20.05 -8.88 7.36
C GLN A 196 19.87 -7.96 6.11
N ALA A 197 19.30 -6.80 6.30
CA ALA A 197 19.15 -5.81 5.24
C ALA A 197 20.54 -5.31 4.80
N VAL A 198 21.14 -6.01 3.86
CA VAL A 198 22.31 -5.46 3.13
C VAL A 198 21.76 -4.39 2.19
N SER A 199 22.06 -3.16 2.51
CA SER A 199 21.52 -2.01 1.78
C SER A 199 22.17 -1.87 0.40
N LEU A 200 21.45 -1.21 -0.53
CA LEU A 200 22.02 -0.73 -1.79
C LEU A 200 23.31 0.10 -1.55
N GLY A 201 23.37 0.80 -0.41
CA GLY A 201 24.56 1.50 0.02
C GLY A 201 25.78 0.59 0.20
N PHE A 202 25.60 -0.62 0.76
CA PHE A 202 26.69 -1.59 0.87
C PHE A 202 27.11 -2.13 -0.50
N ALA A 203 26.17 -2.39 -1.42
CA ALA A 203 26.49 -2.82 -2.78
C ALA A 203 27.28 -1.74 -3.54
N ALA A 204 26.83 -0.50 -3.44
CA ALA A 204 27.53 0.65 -4.01
C ALA A 204 28.95 0.80 -3.43
N ALA A 205 29.10 0.66 -2.11
CA ALA A 205 30.39 0.70 -1.43
C ALA A 205 31.32 -0.44 -1.89
N LYS A 206 30.77 -1.66 -2.05
CA LYS A 206 31.52 -2.81 -2.55
C LYS A 206 32.00 -2.59 -4.00
N LEU A 207 31.16 -2.04 -4.89
CA LEU A 207 31.57 -1.68 -6.25
C LEU A 207 32.66 -0.62 -6.25
N ALA A 208 32.55 0.40 -5.40
CA ALA A 208 33.57 1.42 -5.29
C ALA A 208 34.95 0.84 -4.92
N THR A 209 35.00 -0.11 -3.97
CA THR A 209 36.23 -0.82 -3.60
C THR A 209 36.76 -1.80 -4.64
N GLN A 210 35.91 -2.26 -5.57
CA GLN A 210 36.36 -3.11 -6.68
C GLN A 210 36.97 -2.31 -7.84
N ILE A 211 36.53 -1.06 -8.02
CA ILE A 211 37.00 -0.19 -9.11
C ILE A 211 38.18 0.70 -8.66
N PHE A 212 38.18 1.09 -7.39
CA PHE A 212 39.18 2.01 -6.85
C PHE A 212 39.93 1.39 -5.66
N ASP A 213 41.25 1.27 -5.76
CA ASP A 213 42.10 0.70 -4.70
C ASP A 213 42.19 1.60 -3.46
N ASP A 214 42.14 2.93 -3.66
CA ASP A 214 42.23 3.93 -2.59
C ASP A 214 41.09 4.94 -2.70
N LEU A 215 40.22 4.97 -1.69
CA LEU A 215 39.10 5.90 -1.61
C LEU A 215 39.45 7.23 -0.93
N ALA A 216 40.54 7.31 -0.18
CA ALA A 216 40.91 8.52 0.54
C ALA A 216 41.21 9.71 -0.38
N ASN A 217 41.69 9.43 -1.60
CA ASN A 217 41.96 10.42 -2.64
C ASN A 217 40.80 10.54 -3.67
N ARG A 218 39.66 9.94 -3.44
CA ARG A 218 38.53 9.96 -4.38
C ARG A 218 37.45 10.95 -3.95
N THR A 219 36.70 11.40 -4.95
CA THR A 219 35.56 12.30 -4.79
C THR A 219 34.28 11.58 -5.05
N LEU A 220 33.36 11.58 -4.05
CA LEU A 220 32.00 11.12 -4.16
C LEU A 220 31.07 12.29 -4.49
N LEU A 221 30.34 12.20 -5.59
CA LEU A 221 29.27 13.14 -5.95
C LEU A 221 27.92 12.52 -5.65
N ILE A 222 27.13 13.20 -4.86
CA ILE A 222 25.73 12.83 -4.55
C ILE A 222 24.81 13.77 -5.31
N VAL A 223 24.00 13.21 -6.21
CA VAL A 223 22.99 13.94 -6.97
C VAL A 223 21.63 13.67 -6.34
N ALA A 224 21.09 14.68 -5.71
CA ALA A 224 19.91 14.67 -4.83
C ALA A 224 20.13 14.02 -3.44
N ALA A 225 19.80 14.77 -2.39
CA ALA A 225 19.96 14.37 -0.99
C ALA A 225 18.73 13.61 -0.46
N GLY A 226 18.29 12.55 -1.18
CA GLY A 226 17.23 11.65 -0.76
C GLY A 226 17.73 10.53 0.17
N GLU A 227 16.81 9.74 0.73
CA GLU A 227 17.14 8.65 1.67
C GLU A 227 18.05 7.59 1.06
N MET A 228 17.86 7.22 -0.21
CA MET A 228 18.71 6.24 -0.89
C MET A 228 20.13 6.73 -1.02
N ASN A 229 20.29 7.95 -1.50
CA ASN A 229 21.62 8.58 -1.61
C ASN A 229 22.27 8.80 -0.25
N ARG A 230 21.50 9.09 0.80
CA ARG A 230 22.00 9.18 2.19
C ARG A 230 22.67 7.87 2.61
N LEU A 231 22.02 6.71 2.33
CA LEU A 231 22.60 5.39 2.64
C LEU A 231 23.89 5.12 1.84
N VAL A 232 23.87 5.38 0.53
CA VAL A 232 25.07 5.21 -0.31
C VAL A 232 26.19 6.11 0.20
N ALA A 233 25.91 7.38 0.45
CA ALA A 233 26.87 8.33 0.97
C ALA A 233 27.45 7.89 2.31
N THR A 234 26.63 7.42 3.26
CA THR A 234 27.07 6.94 4.57
C THR A 234 28.00 5.73 4.44
N HIS A 235 27.66 4.75 3.59
CA HIS A 235 28.47 3.54 3.41
C HIS A 235 29.80 3.85 2.73
N ILE A 236 29.81 4.65 1.65
CA ILE A 236 31.04 5.05 0.94
C ILE A 236 31.89 5.97 1.81
N ALA A 237 31.26 6.88 2.54
CA ALA A 237 31.93 7.72 3.52
C ALA A 237 32.64 6.89 4.63
N GLY A 238 31.96 5.82 5.10
CA GLY A 238 32.50 4.86 6.05
C GLY A 238 33.76 4.13 5.56
N LEU A 239 33.99 4.05 4.26
CA LEU A 239 35.19 3.49 3.65
C LEU A 239 36.36 4.50 3.53
N GLY A 240 36.18 5.73 4.03
CA GLY A 240 37.27 6.72 4.11
C GLY A 240 37.41 7.60 2.87
N VAL A 241 36.35 7.78 2.06
CA VAL A 241 36.39 8.74 0.93
C VAL A 241 36.78 10.15 1.42
N GLY A 242 37.72 10.79 0.73
CA GLY A 242 38.30 12.05 1.21
C GLY A 242 37.50 13.30 0.89
N ARG A 243 36.72 13.30 -0.20
CA ARG A 243 35.90 14.44 -0.62
C ARG A 243 34.49 14.01 -1.02
N ILE A 244 33.49 14.76 -0.57
CA ILE A 244 32.08 14.55 -0.93
C ILE A 244 31.54 15.88 -1.47
N ILE A 245 30.86 15.81 -2.62
CA ILE A 245 30.13 16.93 -3.21
C ILE A 245 28.64 16.53 -3.23
N ILE A 246 27.78 17.39 -2.70
CA ILE A 246 26.35 17.16 -2.68
C ILE A 246 25.67 18.18 -3.58
N CYS A 247 25.12 17.73 -4.71
CA CYS A 247 24.27 18.52 -5.60
C CYS A 247 22.81 18.30 -5.31
N ASN A 248 22.09 19.32 -4.84
CA ASN A 248 20.67 19.21 -4.53
C ASN A 248 19.89 20.48 -4.91
N ARG A 249 18.57 20.32 -5.16
CA ARG A 249 17.65 21.43 -5.43
C ARG A 249 17.37 22.24 -4.16
N SER A 250 17.15 21.55 -3.01
CA SER A 250 16.89 22.17 -1.71
C SER A 250 18.19 22.26 -0.90
N PRO A 251 18.67 23.48 -0.57
CA PRO A 251 19.86 23.68 0.24
C PRO A 251 19.74 23.03 1.63
N GLU A 252 18.56 23.10 2.26
CA GLU A 252 18.34 22.60 3.62
C GLU A 252 18.54 21.07 3.70
N ARG A 253 18.07 20.33 2.68
CA ARG A 253 18.27 18.87 2.61
C ARG A 253 19.74 18.51 2.36
N ALA A 254 20.42 19.30 1.53
CA ALA A 254 21.84 19.11 1.29
C ALA A 254 22.65 19.35 2.57
N GLU A 255 22.34 20.43 3.32
CA GLU A 255 23.01 20.74 4.59
C GLU A 255 22.75 19.67 5.66
N SER A 256 21.52 19.14 5.76
CA SER A 256 21.22 18.04 6.67
C SER A 256 22.10 16.82 6.38
N LEU A 257 22.27 16.44 5.11
CA LEU A 257 23.12 15.33 4.72
C LEU A 257 24.60 15.65 4.95
N ALA A 258 25.02 16.86 4.60
CA ALA A 258 26.41 17.29 4.79
C ALA A 258 26.82 17.26 6.26
N ALA A 259 25.92 17.70 7.18
CA ALA A 259 26.19 17.68 8.61
C ALA A 259 26.46 16.26 9.14
N GLU A 260 25.73 15.26 8.62
CA GLU A 260 25.94 13.84 8.98
C GLU A 260 27.26 13.27 8.45
N LEU A 261 27.73 13.76 7.29
CA LEU A 261 28.92 13.23 6.61
C LEU A 261 30.21 13.95 6.96
N ARG A 262 30.14 15.11 7.60
CA ARG A 262 31.35 15.88 8.03
C ARG A 262 32.09 15.11 9.11
N GLN A 263 33.40 14.90 8.85
CA GLN A 263 34.33 14.28 9.78
C GLN A 263 35.71 14.93 9.64
N PRO A 264 36.58 14.88 10.67
CA PRO A 264 37.94 15.35 10.54
C PRO A 264 38.68 14.69 9.36
N GLY A 265 39.31 15.50 8.51
CA GLY A 265 40.03 15.01 7.33
C GLY A 265 39.22 14.79 6.08
N ARG A 266 37.86 14.97 6.12
CA ARG A 266 36.99 14.86 4.95
C ARG A 266 36.44 16.21 4.53
N SER A 267 36.56 16.55 3.25
CA SER A 267 35.91 17.72 2.66
C SER A 267 34.47 17.38 2.26
N VAL A 268 33.50 18.20 2.69
CA VAL A 268 32.11 18.09 2.26
C VAL A 268 31.62 19.42 1.72
N GLU A 269 31.28 19.45 0.45
CA GLU A 269 30.85 20.63 -0.28
C GLU A 269 29.43 20.51 -0.76
N ILE A 270 28.67 21.61 -0.74
CA ILE A 270 27.31 21.68 -1.27
C ILE A 270 27.30 22.55 -2.50
N ARG A 271 26.70 22.08 -3.56
CA ARG A 271 26.50 22.79 -4.83
C ARG A 271 25.04 22.76 -5.22
N SER A 272 24.63 23.75 -6.01
CA SER A 272 23.29 23.71 -6.63
C SER A 272 23.22 22.59 -7.69
N LEU A 273 22.04 22.09 -7.97
CA LEU A 273 21.88 21.07 -9.02
C LEU A 273 22.29 21.58 -10.41
N GLN A 274 22.20 22.90 -10.66
CA GLN A 274 22.66 23.53 -11.89
C GLN A 274 24.17 23.43 -12.10
N ALA A 275 24.95 23.27 -11.04
CA ALA A 275 26.40 23.10 -11.12
C ALA A 275 26.83 21.67 -11.51
N LEU A 276 25.88 20.74 -11.67
CA LEU A 276 26.14 19.33 -11.99
C LEU A 276 27.08 19.14 -13.20
N PRO A 277 26.95 19.87 -14.34
CA PRO A 277 27.86 19.73 -15.47
C PRO A 277 29.33 20.09 -15.15
N GLU A 278 29.52 20.96 -14.17
CA GLU A 278 30.87 21.41 -13.78
C GLU A 278 31.51 20.40 -12.84
N VAL A 279 30.78 19.96 -11.82
CA VAL A 279 31.29 19.09 -10.76
C VAL A 279 31.39 17.62 -11.17
N LEU A 280 30.66 17.19 -12.21
CA LEU A 280 30.74 15.82 -12.71
C LEU A 280 32.15 15.43 -13.14
N GLY A 281 32.91 16.39 -13.69
CA GLY A 281 34.34 16.20 -14.05
C GLY A 281 35.27 16.06 -12.86
N GLU A 282 34.85 16.37 -11.64
CA GLU A 282 35.64 16.25 -10.41
C GLU A 282 35.35 14.94 -9.66
N ALA A 283 34.26 14.24 -10.03
CA ALA A 283 33.77 13.07 -9.30
C ALA A 283 34.37 11.76 -9.83
N ASP A 284 34.82 10.88 -8.93
CA ASP A 284 35.24 9.52 -9.24
C ASP A 284 34.06 8.55 -9.11
N ILE A 285 33.19 8.80 -8.13
CA ILE A 285 32.00 8.01 -7.83
C ILE A 285 30.81 8.96 -7.84
N VAL A 286 29.75 8.62 -8.55
CA VAL A 286 28.52 9.39 -8.62
C VAL A 286 27.38 8.50 -8.18
N SER A 287 26.55 8.97 -7.25
CA SER A 287 25.29 8.33 -6.90
C SER A 287 24.14 9.28 -7.15
N SER A 288 23.21 8.89 -8.01
CA SER A 288 22.01 9.67 -8.35
C SER A 288 20.76 8.94 -7.93
N CYS A 289 19.86 9.66 -7.26
CA CYS A 289 18.53 9.18 -6.88
C CYS A 289 17.59 10.39 -6.68
N SER A 290 17.19 11.01 -7.77
CA SER A 290 16.25 12.12 -7.72
C SER A 290 14.81 11.64 -7.96
N GLY A 291 13.85 12.52 -7.79
CA GLY A 291 12.46 12.30 -8.22
C GLY A 291 12.16 12.99 -9.55
N SER A 292 13.20 13.24 -10.36
CA SER A 292 13.04 13.86 -11.67
C SER A 292 12.40 12.91 -12.65
N MET A 293 11.57 13.42 -13.55
CA MET A 293 11.09 12.69 -14.70
C MET A 293 12.05 12.80 -15.90
N ASP A 294 13.02 13.73 -15.84
CA ASP A 294 13.98 14.00 -16.88
C ASP A 294 15.35 13.44 -16.52
N ILE A 295 16.12 13.04 -17.53
CA ILE A 295 17.52 12.65 -17.41
C ILE A 295 18.37 13.84 -16.92
N LEU A 296 19.11 13.65 -15.85
CA LEU A 296 19.97 14.67 -15.27
C LEU A 296 21.42 14.60 -15.81
N ILE A 297 21.90 13.39 -16.10
CA ILE A 297 23.25 13.14 -16.63
C ILE A 297 23.15 12.49 -17.99
N ASP A 298 23.34 13.28 -19.03
CA ASP A 298 23.33 12.83 -20.41
C ASP A 298 24.72 12.44 -20.93
N LYS A 299 24.74 11.85 -22.14
CA LYS A 299 25.97 11.45 -22.81
C LYS A 299 26.93 12.64 -23.08
N THR A 300 26.38 13.79 -23.43
CA THR A 300 27.19 14.97 -23.77
C THR A 300 27.93 15.48 -22.53
N MET A 301 27.23 15.58 -21.41
CA MET A 301 27.81 15.96 -20.12
C MET A 301 28.91 14.98 -19.69
N THR A 302 28.63 13.66 -19.83
CA THR A 302 29.59 12.60 -19.47
C THR A 302 30.85 12.65 -20.32
N VAL A 303 30.74 12.88 -21.63
CA VAL A 303 31.92 13.07 -22.52
C VAL A 303 32.77 14.28 -22.08
N GLN A 304 32.12 15.38 -21.70
CA GLN A 304 32.83 16.56 -21.22
C GLN A 304 33.52 16.31 -19.86
N ALA A 305 32.86 15.58 -18.98
CA ALA A 305 33.43 15.17 -17.70
C ALA A 305 34.67 14.28 -17.89
N LEU A 306 34.57 13.24 -18.73
CA LEU A 306 35.73 12.36 -19.05
C LEU A 306 36.94 13.13 -19.61
N LYS A 307 36.71 14.09 -20.51
CA LYS A 307 37.81 14.95 -21.04
C LYS A 307 38.48 15.71 -19.92
N ARG A 308 37.74 16.32 -18.98
CA ARG A 308 38.31 17.05 -17.81
C ARG A 308 39.06 16.09 -16.89
N ARG A 309 38.61 14.86 -16.74
CA ARG A 309 39.22 13.79 -15.96
C ARG A 309 40.40 13.11 -16.65
N ARG A 310 40.78 13.53 -17.85
CA ARG A 310 41.82 12.88 -18.65
C ARG A 310 41.57 11.39 -18.86
N TYR A 311 40.27 11.01 -19.05
CA TYR A 311 39.78 9.65 -19.23
C TYR A 311 40.09 8.71 -18.06
N GLN A 312 40.15 9.23 -16.85
CA GLN A 312 40.18 8.38 -15.66
C GLN A 312 38.79 7.76 -15.42
N PRO A 313 38.74 6.50 -14.94
CA PRO A 313 37.50 5.78 -14.73
C PRO A 313 36.54 6.57 -13.82
N ILE A 314 35.25 6.47 -14.13
CA ILE A 314 34.16 7.00 -13.33
C ILE A 314 33.11 5.92 -13.05
N LEU A 315 32.72 5.77 -11.78
CA LEU A 315 31.62 4.90 -11.36
C LEU A 315 30.34 5.73 -11.23
N LEU A 316 29.31 5.37 -12.02
CA LEU A 316 28.01 5.99 -11.99
C LEU A 316 27.01 4.98 -11.43
N ILE A 317 26.27 5.35 -10.38
CA ILE A 317 25.26 4.54 -9.71
C ILE A 317 23.94 5.26 -9.83
N ASP A 318 23.04 4.71 -10.65
CA ASP A 318 21.69 5.24 -10.87
C ASP A 318 20.67 4.46 -10.06
N LEU A 319 20.17 5.06 -9.01
CA LEU A 319 19.16 4.50 -8.11
C LEU A 319 17.76 5.04 -8.38
N ALA A 320 17.60 5.93 -9.37
CA ALA A 320 16.36 6.58 -9.69
C ALA A 320 15.50 5.73 -10.62
N VAL A 321 14.17 5.84 -10.44
CA VAL A 321 13.14 5.39 -11.38
C VAL A 321 12.06 6.47 -11.43
N PRO A 322 11.91 7.16 -12.57
CA PRO A 322 12.69 7.02 -13.84
C PRO A 322 14.18 7.30 -13.65
N ARG A 323 15.02 6.87 -14.61
CA ARG A 323 16.46 7.02 -14.56
C ARG A 323 16.88 8.49 -14.58
N ASP A 324 17.86 8.80 -13.74
CA ASP A 324 18.55 10.09 -13.75
C ASP A 324 19.69 10.11 -14.79
N ILE A 325 20.23 8.94 -15.19
CA ILE A 325 21.41 8.79 -16.04
C ILE A 325 21.04 8.07 -17.34
N ASP A 326 21.42 8.64 -18.48
CA ASP A 326 21.18 8.03 -19.80
C ASP A 326 21.84 6.66 -19.89
N ALA A 327 21.05 5.62 -20.17
CA ALA A 327 21.51 4.24 -20.28
C ALA A 327 22.59 4.03 -21.37
N ASN A 328 22.60 4.86 -22.44
CA ASN A 328 23.59 4.78 -23.49
C ASN A 328 25.02 5.10 -23.03
N ILE A 329 25.19 5.72 -21.87
CA ILE A 329 26.47 5.99 -21.25
C ILE A 329 27.21 4.70 -20.90
N SER A 330 26.51 3.61 -20.59
CA SER A 330 27.10 2.30 -20.26
C SER A 330 27.98 1.70 -21.38
N ARG A 331 27.88 2.22 -22.60
CA ARG A 331 28.67 1.79 -23.75
C ARG A 331 29.95 2.60 -23.96
N MET A 332 30.22 3.56 -23.10
CA MET A 332 31.40 4.40 -23.20
C MET A 332 32.58 3.75 -22.46
N ASP A 333 33.76 3.86 -23.00
CA ASP A 333 34.98 3.46 -22.33
C ASP A 333 35.21 4.31 -21.06
N ASP A 334 35.82 3.71 -20.06
CA ASP A 334 36.13 4.33 -18.77
C ASP A 334 34.90 4.73 -17.91
N VAL A 335 33.69 4.26 -18.28
CA VAL A 335 32.45 4.50 -17.55
C VAL A 335 31.87 3.18 -17.04
N TYR A 336 31.69 3.10 -15.74
CA TYR A 336 31.02 1.97 -15.08
C TYR A 336 29.65 2.43 -14.58
N LEU A 337 28.62 2.19 -15.39
CA LEU A 337 27.24 2.53 -15.04
C LEU A 337 26.52 1.31 -14.47
N TYR A 338 26.04 1.44 -13.24
CA TYR A 338 25.21 0.44 -12.56
C TYR A 338 23.85 1.04 -12.21
N SER A 339 22.79 0.38 -12.63
CA SER A 339 21.41 0.68 -12.22
C SER A 339 21.07 0.01 -10.88
N VAL A 340 19.91 0.36 -10.33
CA VAL A 340 19.37 -0.30 -9.14
C VAL A 340 19.25 -1.82 -9.32
N ASP A 341 18.93 -2.30 -10.55
CA ASP A 341 18.82 -3.73 -10.84
C ASP A 341 20.20 -4.42 -10.87
N ASP A 342 21.23 -3.76 -11.38
CA ASP A 342 22.59 -4.32 -11.44
C ASP A 342 23.20 -4.51 -10.05
N LEU A 343 22.88 -3.61 -9.11
CA LEU A 343 23.38 -3.71 -7.72
C LEU A 343 22.90 -4.97 -7.01
N GLN A 344 21.78 -5.58 -7.43
CA GLN A 344 21.29 -6.83 -6.85
C GLN A 344 22.26 -7.99 -7.07
N HIS A 345 22.81 -8.10 -8.25
CA HIS A 345 23.76 -9.16 -8.58
C HIS A 345 25.02 -9.08 -7.71
N VAL A 346 25.39 -7.88 -7.31
CA VAL A 346 26.55 -7.64 -6.41
C VAL A 346 26.29 -8.12 -4.98
N ILE A 347 25.03 -8.15 -4.54
CA ILE A 347 24.63 -8.46 -3.17
C ILE A 347 24.46 -9.98 -2.95
N ALA A 348 24.42 -10.79 -3.99
CA ALA A 348 24.03 -12.22 -3.94
C ALA A 348 24.91 -13.15 -3.05
N GLY A 349 25.89 -12.64 -2.33
CA GLY A 349 26.93 -13.43 -1.63
C GLY A 349 26.58 -14.09 -0.30
N ASN A 350 25.39 -13.92 0.33
CA ASN A 350 25.00 -14.55 1.60
C ASN A 350 23.60 -15.19 1.53
N LEU A 351 23.39 -16.04 0.54
CA LEU A 351 22.09 -16.59 0.15
C LEU A 351 21.41 -17.44 1.24
N GLU A 352 22.17 -18.29 1.96
CA GLU A 352 21.55 -19.29 2.84
C GLU A 352 20.96 -18.69 4.13
N GLN A 353 21.68 -17.80 4.80
CA GLN A 353 21.15 -17.13 5.99
C GLN A 353 19.94 -16.25 5.70
N ARG A 354 19.94 -15.59 4.52
CA ARG A 354 18.80 -14.79 4.06
C ARG A 354 17.60 -15.66 3.72
N ARG A 355 17.84 -16.83 3.13
CA ARG A 355 16.80 -17.79 2.79
C ARG A 355 16.09 -18.30 4.04
N GLN A 356 16.84 -18.63 5.09
CA GLN A 356 16.26 -19.04 6.37
C GLN A 356 15.45 -17.90 7.01
N ALA A 357 16.00 -16.69 7.08
CA ALA A 357 15.28 -15.54 7.60
C ALA A 357 13.99 -15.22 6.80
N ALA A 358 14.01 -15.44 5.48
CA ALA A 358 12.82 -15.31 4.65
C ALA A 358 11.77 -16.36 4.97
N VAL A 359 12.17 -17.62 5.20
CA VAL A 359 11.25 -18.72 5.56
C VAL A 359 10.55 -18.41 6.90
N ASP A 360 11.31 -18.01 7.91
CA ASP A 360 10.76 -17.68 9.23
C ASP A 360 9.78 -16.49 9.14
N ALA A 361 10.12 -15.48 8.33
CA ALA A 361 9.26 -14.33 8.11
C ALA A 361 7.98 -14.68 7.32
N GLU A 362 8.06 -15.55 6.31
CA GLU A 362 6.87 -15.99 5.56
C GLU A 362 5.91 -16.81 6.44
N LEU A 363 6.45 -17.61 7.37
CA LEU A 363 5.63 -18.32 8.35
C LEU A 363 4.88 -17.34 9.26
N LEU A 364 5.59 -16.33 9.78
CA LEU A 364 4.97 -15.29 10.61
C LEU A 364 3.96 -14.45 9.83
N VAL A 365 4.25 -14.10 8.57
CA VAL A 365 3.28 -13.43 7.67
C VAL A 365 2.00 -14.23 7.56
N SER A 366 2.10 -15.54 7.32
CA SER A 366 0.93 -16.41 7.18
C SER A 366 0.06 -16.42 8.45
N GLN A 367 0.68 -16.47 9.64
CA GLN A 367 -0.01 -16.42 10.93
C GLN A 367 -0.72 -15.07 11.13
N LEU A 368 -0.02 -13.97 10.85
CA LEU A 368 -0.55 -12.62 11.01
C LEU A 368 -1.70 -12.32 10.04
N VAL A 369 -1.66 -12.86 8.83
CA VAL A 369 -2.77 -12.72 7.87
C VAL A 369 -4.03 -13.42 8.38
N VAL A 370 -3.92 -14.62 8.92
CA VAL A 370 -5.06 -15.34 9.54
C VAL A 370 -5.63 -14.52 10.72
N GLU A 371 -4.76 -13.96 11.57
CA GLU A 371 -5.16 -13.08 12.67
C GLU A 371 -5.90 -11.83 12.15
N MET A 372 -5.38 -11.18 11.11
CA MET A 372 -5.99 -10.01 10.49
C MET A 372 -7.38 -10.34 9.90
N GLU A 373 -7.52 -11.48 9.23
CA GLU A 373 -8.82 -11.93 8.69
C GLU A 373 -9.84 -12.15 9.80
N ARG A 374 -9.43 -12.80 10.88
CA ARG A 374 -10.29 -13.02 12.06
C ARG A 374 -10.73 -11.68 12.67
N ASN A 375 -9.79 -10.76 12.87
CA ASN A 375 -10.08 -9.43 13.40
C ASN A 375 -11.02 -8.64 12.48
N PHE A 376 -10.87 -8.79 11.16
CA PHE A 376 -11.76 -8.19 10.20
C PHE A 376 -13.19 -8.74 10.30
N GLN A 377 -13.36 -10.05 10.47
CA GLN A 377 -14.66 -10.68 10.68
C GLN A 377 -15.33 -10.19 11.96
N VAL A 378 -14.57 -10.13 13.07
CA VAL A 378 -15.07 -9.60 14.36
C VAL A 378 -15.54 -8.15 14.21
N ARG A 379 -14.77 -7.30 13.52
CA ARG A 379 -15.14 -5.91 13.24
C ARG A 379 -16.43 -5.80 12.39
N GLN A 380 -16.61 -6.69 11.44
CA GLN A 380 -17.83 -6.74 10.63
C GLN A 380 -19.07 -7.08 11.48
N VAL A 381 -18.92 -8.09 12.32
CA VAL A 381 -20.00 -8.48 13.25
C VAL A 381 -20.35 -7.33 14.20
N GLY A 382 -19.36 -6.58 14.68
CA GLY A 382 -19.60 -5.39 15.52
C GLY A 382 -20.52 -4.36 14.86
N ARG A 383 -20.32 -4.08 13.57
CA ARG A 383 -21.21 -3.18 12.80
C ARG A 383 -22.61 -3.74 12.58
N ASP A 384 -22.70 -5.04 12.32
CA ASP A 384 -24.00 -5.70 12.18
C ASP A 384 -24.80 -5.67 13.49
N ILE A 385 -24.11 -5.84 14.64
CA ILE A 385 -24.69 -5.71 15.98
C ILE A 385 -25.18 -4.26 16.23
N GLU A 386 -24.38 -3.26 15.88
CA GLU A 386 -24.75 -1.86 16.02
C GLU A 386 -26.00 -1.53 15.19
N GLN A 387 -26.04 -1.92 13.92
CA GLN A 387 -27.23 -1.75 13.08
C GLN A 387 -28.47 -2.49 13.65
N TYR A 388 -28.29 -3.69 14.16
CA TYR A 388 -29.36 -4.44 14.80
C TYR A 388 -29.89 -3.69 16.05
N ARG A 389 -28.99 -3.19 16.90
CA ARG A 389 -29.35 -2.41 18.09
C ARG A 389 -30.10 -1.14 17.72
N THR A 390 -29.60 -0.38 16.74
CA THR A 390 -30.25 0.87 16.29
C THR A 390 -31.68 0.58 15.81
N ARG A 391 -31.85 -0.40 14.90
CA ARG A 391 -33.18 -0.77 14.40
C ARG A 391 -34.14 -1.24 15.51
N THR A 392 -33.61 -1.97 16.50
CA THR A 392 -34.41 -2.45 17.63
C THR A 392 -34.81 -1.26 18.51
N HIS A 393 -33.90 -0.30 18.74
CA HIS A 393 -34.15 0.90 19.51
C HIS A 393 -35.24 1.77 18.86
N ASP A 394 -35.15 2.01 17.55
CA ASP A 394 -36.17 2.75 16.79
C ASP A 394 -37.58 2.11 16.93
N GLN A 395 -37.66 0.78 16.93
CA GLN A 395 -38.93 0.06 17.13
C GLN A 395 -39.46 0.21 18.56
N VAL A 396 -38.57 0.13 19.55
CA VAL A 396 -38.92 0.33 20.97
C VAL A 396 -39.40 1.75 21.21
N ASP A 397 -38.69 2.76 20.68
CA ASP A 397 -39.07 4.17 20.81
C ASP A 397 -40.44 4.44 20.17
N LYS A 398 -40.71 3.86 19.02
CA LYS A 398 -42.03 3.97 18.39
C LYS A 398 -43.14 3.43 19.30
N LEU A 399 -42.96 2.23 19.88
CA LEU A 399 -43.94 1.62 20.80
C LEU A 399 -44.14 2.48 22.06
N LEU A 400 -43.04 3.05 22.57
CA LEU A 400 -43.09 3.94 23.72
C LEU A 400 -43.87 5.22 23.43
N HIS A 401 -43.61 5.89 22.31
CA HIS A 401 -44.33 7.10 21.90
C HIS A 401 -45.83 6.82 21.68
N GLU A 402 -46.17 5.69 21.02
CA GLU A 402 -47.57 5.28 20.85
C GLU A 402 -48.27 5.08 22.21
N SER A 403 -47.58 4.46 23.17
CA SER A 403 -48.15 4.19 24.50
C SER A 403 -48.30 5.47 25.33
N ILE A 404 -47.31 6.39 25.26
CA ILE A 404 -47.38 7.71 25.93
C ILE A 404 -48.53 8.54 25.33
N ALA A 405 -48.71 8.55 24.01
CA ALA A 405 -49.84 9.27 23.38
C ALA A 405 -51.17 8.74 23.82
N ARG A 406 -51.32 7.40 23.98
CA ARG A 406 -52.55 6.80 24.51
C ARG A 406 -52.79 7.15 25.98
N LEU A 407 -51.76 7.18 26.83
CA LEU A 407 -51.85 7.64 28.20
C LEU A 407 -52.33 9.10 28.34
N GLN A 408 -52.05 9.94 27.32
CA GLN A 408 -52.43 11.34 27.37
C GLN A 408 -53.81 11.64 26.78
N HIS A 409 -54.34 10.77 25.90
CA HIS A 409 -55.51 11.07 25.10
C HIS A 409 -56.64 10.03 25.15
N ASP A 410 -56.40 8.83 25.70
CA ASP A 410 -57.39 7.75 25.82
C ASP A 410 -57.98 7.67 27.26
N ASP A 411 -59.26 7.31 27.34
CA ASP A 411 -59.93 6.93 28.60
C ASP A 411 -59.55 5.51 29.09
N ALA A 412 -58.54 4.92 28.48
CA ALA A 412 -58.11 3.57 28.81
C ALA A 412 -57.32 3.52 30.13
N ASP A 413 -57.44 2.42 30.86
CA ASP A 413 -56.75 2.22 32.12
C ASP A 413 -55.21 2.26 31.88
N PRO A 414 -54.44 3.12 32.59
CA PRO A 414 -52.99 3.15 32.51
C PRO A 414 -52.30 1.81 32.74
N GLU A 415 -52.87 0.96 33.60
CA GLU A 415 -52.34 -0.40 33.87
C GLU A 415 -52.44 -1.29 32.63
N ASP A 416 -53.55 -1.26 31.90
CA ASP A 416 -53.73 -1.99 30.66
C ASP A 416 -52.74 -1.52 29.56
N ILE A 417 -52.49 -0.22 29.45
CA ILE A 417 -51.53 0.34 28.49
C ILE A 417 -50.10 -0.14 28.82
N ILE A 418 -49.68 -0.17 30.07
CA ILE A 418 -48.38 -0.65 30.51
C ILE A 418 -48.24 -2.17 30.25
N ILE A 419 -49.25 -2.95 30.56
CA ILE A 419 -49.25 -4.40 30.30
C ILE A 419 -49.13 -4.68 28.79
N GLU A 420 -49.86 -3.95 27.96
CA GLU A 420 -49.76 -4.08 26.50
C GLU A 420 -48.41 -3.66 25.99
N LEU A 421 -47.83 -2.56 26.45
CA LEU A 421 -46.47 -2.11 26.10
C LEU A 421 -45.44 -3.19 26.45
N SER A 422 -45.49 -3.76 27.66
CA SER A 422 -44.62 -4.84 28.11
C SER A 422 -44.67 -6.05 27.18
N ARG A 423 -45.93 -6.48 26.85
CA ARG A 423 -46.13 -7.59 25.91
C ARG A 423 -45.57 -7.31 24.51
N ARG A 424 -45.83 -6.13 23.94
CA ARG A 424 -45.34 -5.71 22.61
C ARG A 424 -43.83 -5.57 22.60
N LEU A 425 -43.19 -5.04 23.65
CA LEU A 425 -41.73 -4.97 23.80
C LEU A 425 -41.13 -6.38 23.81
N THR A 426 -41.64 -7.27 24.64
CA THR A 426 -41.18 -8.67 24.70
C THR A 426 -41.27 -9.33 23.33
N GLN A 427 -42.40 -9.17 22.65
CA GLN A 427 -42.61 -9.74 21.29
C GLN A 427 -41.60 -9.15 20.28
N THR A 428 -41.34 -7.85 20.32
CA THR A 428 -40.41 -7.16 19.44
C THR A 428 -38.98 -7.66 19.66
N LEU A 429 -38.53 -7.74 20.90
CA LEU A 429 -37.19 -8.16 21.26
C LEU A 429 -36.92 -9.64 20.98
N THR A 430 -37.92 -10.50 21.13
CA THR A 430 -37.81 -11.96 20.90
C THR A 430 -38.07 -12.37 19.46
N HIS A 431 -38.60 -11.47 18.62
CA HIS A 431 -38.97 -11.79 17.24
C HIS A 431 -37.77 -12.24 16.38
N ALA A 432 -36.68 -11.48 16.39
CA ALA A 432 -35.53 -11.77 15.54
C ALA A 432 -34.81 -13.07 15.94
N PRO A 433 -34.50 -13.36 17.21
CA PRO A 433 -33.95 -14.66 17.61
C PRO A 433 -34.84 -15.81 17.26
N SER A 434 -36.17 -15.69 17.53
CA SER A 434 -37.15 -16.75 17.22
C SER A 434 -37.27 -17.02 15.72
N LYS A 435 -37.17 -15.98 14.88
CA LYS A 435 -37.15 -16.11 13.42
C LYS A 435 -35.90 -16.82 12.93
N LEU A 436 -34.73 -16.51 13.51
CA LEU A 436 -33.46 -17.16 13.18
C LEU A 436 -33.49 -18.65 13.51
N MET A 437 -33.94 -19.03 14.72
CA MET A 437 -34.10 -20.45 15.12
C MET A 437 -35.04 -21.21 14.18
N ARG A 438 -36.18 -20.62 13.84
CA ARG A 438 -37.13 -21.23 12.88
C ARG A 438 -36.56 -21.39 11.50
N LYS A 439 -35.71 -20.45 11.06
CA LYS A 439 -35.02 -20.55 9.77
C LYS A 439 -33.99 -21.69 9.78
N ALA A 440 -33.14 -21.77 10.80
CA ALA A 440 -32.17 -22.85 10.95
C ALA A 440 -32.83 -24.23 10.97
N ALA A 441 -33.92 -24.37 11.72
CA ALA A 441 -34.69 -25.61 11.77
C ALA A 441 -35.30 -26.00 10.41
N ARG A 442 -35.80 -25.04 9.62
CA ARG A 442 -36.33 -25.30 8.26
C ARG A 442 -35.29 -25.69 7.25
N GLU A 443 -34.11 -25.15 7.36
CA GLU A 443 -32.97 -25.43 6.47
C GLU A 443 -32.22 -26.71 6.88
N GLY A 444 -32.60 -27.33 8.01
CA GLY A 444 -32.00 -28.55 8.53
C GLY A 444 -30.61 -28.34 9.10
N ASP A 445 -30.24 -27.07 9.38
CA ASP A 445 -28.96 -26.71 9.96
C ASP A 445 -28.98 -26.86 11.48
N SER A 446 -28.72 -28.10 11.94
CA SER A 446 -28.72 -28.44 13.37
C SER A 446 -27.56 -27.74 14.12
N GLU A 447 -26.37 -27.56 13.50
CA GLU A 447 -25.23 -26.91 14.15
C GLU A 447 -25.52 -25.43 14.43
N LEU A 448 -26.11 -24.72 13.47
CA LEU A 448 -26.52 -23.32 13.66
C LEU A 448 -27.62 -23.22 14.72
N LEU A 449 -28.59 -24.15 14.71
CA LEU A 449 -29.68 -24.18 15.69
C LEU A 449 -29.15 -24.38 17.11
N ASP A 450 -28.28 -25.36 17.31
CA ASP A 450 -27.65 -25.65 18.61
C ASP A 450 -26.75 -24.48 19.08
N PHE A 451 -26.00 -23.86 18.17
CA PHE A 451 -25.19 -22.68 18.48
C PHE A 451 -26.05 -21.50 18.96
N VAL A 452 -27.15 -21.20 18.27
CA VAL A 452 -28.03 -20.08 18.63
C VAL A 452 -28.76 -20.37 19.96
N VAL A 453 -29.26 -21.57 20.15
CA VAL A 453 -29.99 -21.97 21.37
C VAL A 453 -29.07 -21.96 22.59
N SER A 454 -27.89 -22.58 22.49
CA SER A 454 -26.92 -22.61 23.59
C SER A 454 -26.40 -21.21 23.90
N GLY A 455 -26.07 -20.39 22.88
CA GLY A 455 -25.60 -19.01 23.06
C GLY A 455 -26.61 -18.10 23.75
N LEU A 456 -27.93 -18.25 23.43
CA LEU A 456 -29.00 -17.52 24.12
C LEU A 456 -29.14 -17.98 25.56
N HIS A 457 -29.13 -19.30 25.83
CA HIS A 457 -29.18 -19.82 27.19
C HIS A 457 -28.04 -19.34 28.06
N ASP A 458 -26.81 -19.36 27.53
CA ASP A 458 -25.61 -18.87 28.26
C ASP A 458 -25.66 -17.37 28.52
N ALA A 459 -26.20 -16.58 27.60
CA ALA A 459 -26.37 -15.14 27.78
C ALA A 459 -27.32 -14.77 28.93
N TYR A 460 -28.36 -15.61 29.19
CA TYR A 460 -29.30 -15.40 30.29
C TYR A 460 -28.82 -16.01 31.61
N ARG A 461 -27.90 -16.98 31.62
CA ARG A 461 -27.35 -17.57 32.85
C ARG A 461 -26.31 -16.69 33.56
N ARG A 462 -25.71 -15.72 32.88
CA ARG A 462 -24.67 -14.83 33.42
C ARG A 462 -25.19 -13.51 34.00
N ARG A 463 -26.49 -13.41 34.20
CA ARG A 463 -27.13 -12.34 35.00
C ARG A 463 -27.77 -13.01 36.22
#